data_93138a17084699093d24c241912b1313
#
_entry.id   93138a17084699093d24c241912b1313
#
_cell.length_a   1.000
_cell.length_b   1.000
_cell.length_c   1.000
_cell.angle_alpha   90.00
_cell.angle_beta   90.00
_cell.angle_gamma   90.00
#
_symmetry.space_group_name_H-M   'P 1'
#
loop_
_entity.id
_entity.type
_entity.pdbx_description
1 polymer ?
#
loop_
_entity_poly.entity_id
_entity_poly.type
_entity_poly.pdbx_seq_one_letter_code
_entity_poly.pdbx_strand_id
1 'polypeptide(L)' 'TLNLVGDLNTLTVQGSDVKIAAEDVDTLTVQGSNVTVYARDIDHLNIMGSGVTVHWLGDDPTIQDTGANNTTGKLSQ' A
#
# COMPACT_ATOMS: atom_id res chain seq x y z
N THR A 1 -4.98 -12.78 3.34
CA THR A 1 -3.79 -12.64 2.49
C THR A 1 -4.21 -12.57 1.02
N LEU A 2 -3.71 -11.58 0.32
CA LEU A 2 -4.08 -11.37 -1.07
C LEU A 2 -2.83 -11.10 -1.88
N ASN A 3 -2.63 -11.85 -2.93
CA ASN A 3 -1.51 -11.66 -3.85
C ASN A 3 -2.05 -11.22 -5.20
N LEU A 4 -1.62 -10.05 -5.63
CA LEU A 4 -2.01 -9.51 -6.92
C LEU A 4 -0.76 -9.29 -7.76
N VAL A 5 -0.82 -9.72 -9.01
CA VAL A 5 0.31 -9.63 -9.92
C VAL A 5 -0.17 -8.89 -11.16
N GLY A 6 0.65 -7.97 -11.63
CA GLY A 6 0.35 -7.21 -12.82
C GLY A 6 0.06 -5.75 -12.54
N ASP A 7 -0.39 -5.06 -13.55
CA ASP A 7 -0.63 -3.63 -13.48
C ASP A 7 -2.04 -3.37 -12.98
N LEU A 8 -2.15 -2.49 -11.99
CA LEU A 8 -3.43 -2.10 -11.43
C LEU A 8 -3.57 -0.59 -11.49
N ASN A 9 -4.72 -0.11 -11.93
CA ASN A 9 -4.98 1.32 -11.88
C ASN A 9 -5.31 1.77 -10.48
N THR A 10 -6.25 1.09 -9.85
CA THR A 10 -6.66 1.44 -8.49
C THR A 10 -6.82 0.17 -7.69
N LEU A 11 -6.18 0.14 -6.54
CA LEU A 11 -6.32 -0.96 -5.61
C LEU A 11 -6.86 -0.42 -4.29
N THR A 12 -7.99 -0.95 -3.87
CA THR A 12 -8.59 -0.56 -2.60
C THR A 12 -8.55 -1.75 -1.64
N VAL A 13 -8.02 -1.51 -0.46
CA VAL A 13 -7.87 -2.55 0.57
C VAL A 13 -8.74 -2.17 1.75
N GLN A 14 -9.60 -3.08 2.15
CA GLN A 14 -10.48 -2.88 3.30
C GLN A 14 -10.43 -4.12 4.17
N GLY A 15 -10.37 -3.91 5.46
CA GLY A 15 -10.39 -5.01 6.41
C GLY A 15 -9.30 -4.87 7.45
N SER A 16 -9.02 -5.97 8.15
CA SER A 16 -7.98 -6.00 9.17
C SER A 16 -7.10 -7.22 8.95
N ASP A 17 -5.84 -7.08 9.37
CA ASP A 17 -4.86 -8.15 9.24
C ASP A 17 -4.74 -8.64 7.79
N VAL A 18 -4.65 -7.69 6.87
CA VAL A 18 -4.59 -8.00 5.44
C VAL A 18 -3.15 -7.83 4.96
N LYS A 19 -2.71 -8.77 4.15
CA LYS A 19 -1.40 -8.67 3.49
C LYS A 19 -1.61 -8.73 1.99
N ILE A 20 -0.98 -7.80 1.30
CA ILE A 20 -1.11 -7.67 -0.14
C ILE A 20 0.26 -7.56 -0.77
N ALA A 21 0.44 -8.28 -1.87
CA ALA A 21 1.61 -8.13 -2.71
C ALA A 21 1.13 -7.79 -4.12
N ALA A 22 1.62 -6.71 -4.67
CA ALA A 22 1.24 -6.24 -5.99
C ALA A 22 2.47 -5.80 -6.76
N GLU A 23 2.35 -5.67 -8.07
CA GLU A 23 3.45 -5.16 -8.86
C GLU A 23 3.28 -3.65 -9.07
N ASP A 24 2.60 -3.23 -10.11
CA ASP A 24 2.44 -1.81 -10.40
C ASP A 24 1.04 -1.36 -10.02
N VAL A 25 0.96 -0.30 -9.23
CA VAL A 25 -0.31 0.25 -8.79
C VAL A 25 -0.27 1.76 -9.00
N ASP A 26 -1.23 2.29 -9.74
CA ASP A 26 -1.32 3.73 -9.93
C ASP A 26 -1.80 4.39 -8.64
N THR A 27 -2.91 3.95 -8.12
CA THR A 27 -3.47 4.50 -6.89
C THR A 27 -3.76 3.36 -5.92
N LEU A 28 -3.17 3.43 -4.76
CA LEU A 28 -3.41 2.46 -3.70
C LEU A 28 -4.16 3.15 -2.57
N THR A 29 -5.32 2.64 -2.24
CA THR A 29 -6.12 3.14 -1.13
C THR A 29 -6.24 2.03 -0.09
N VAL A 30 -5.84 2.33 1.13
CA VAL A 30 -5.87 1.36 2.21
C VAL A 30 -6.80 1.87 3.30
N GLN A 31 -7.80 1.08 3.62
CA GLN A 31 -8.75 1.36 4.69
C GLN A 31 -8.79 0.14 5.59
N GLY A 32 -8.56 0.33 6.86
CA GLY A 32 -8.59 -0.79 7.79
C GLY A 32 -7.47 -0.69 8.79
N SER A 33 -7.13 -1.80 9.42
CA SER A 33 -6.09 -1.82 10.44
C SER A 33 -5.18 -3.03 10.23
N ASN A 34 -3.92 -2.86 10.65
CA ASN A 34 -2.92 -3.93 10.56
C ASN A 34 -2.78 -4.46 9.14
N VAL A 35 -2.76 -3.55 8.17
CA VAL A 35 -2.63 -3.93 6.76
C VAL A 35 -1.17 -3.78 6.34
N THR A 36 -0.66 -4.79 5.66
CA THR A 36 0.70 -4.75 5.12
C THR A 36 0.61 -4.85 3.61
N VAL A 37 1.24 -3.92 2.93
CA VAL A 37 1.24 -3.87 1.48
C VAL A 37 2.67 -3.84 0.97
N TYR A 38 2.96 -4.70 0.01
CA TYR A 38 4.21 -4.67 -0.72
C TYR A 38 3.90 -4.44 -2.18
N ALA A 39 4.48 -3.42 -2.76
CA ALA A 39 4.28 -3.13 -4.16
C ALA A 39 5.61 -2.82 -4.80
N ARG A 40 5.68 -3.06 -6.10
CA ARG A 40 6.89 -2.75 -6.83
C ARG A 40 6.95 -1.27 -7.19
N ASP A 41 5.81 -0.70 -7.53
CA ASP A 41 5.73 0.69 -7.94
C ASP A 41 4.36 1.23 -7.60
N ILE A 42 4.33 2.40 -6.99
CA ILE A 42 3.08 3.06 -6.62
C ILE A 42 3.21 4.52 -6.99
N ASP A 43 2.23 5.06 -7.71
CA ASP A 43 2.20 6.48 -8.03
C ASP A 43 1.55 7.29 -6.92
N HIS A 44 0.41 6.84 -6.43
CA HIS A 44 -0.31 7.53 -5.38
C HIS A 44 -0.67 6.54 -4.28
N LEU A 45 -0.46 6.95 -3.05
CA LEU A 45 -0.77 6.12 -1.90
C LEU A 45 -1.67 6.89 -0.95
N ASN A 46 -2.85 6.35 -0.69
CA ASN A 46 -3.78 6.91 0.28
C ASN A 46 -3.97 5.91 1.42
N ILE A 47 -3.74 6.36 2.63
CA ILE A 47 -3.89 5.51 3.81
C ILE A 47 -4.95 6.14 4.72
N MET A 48 -6.00 5.38 4.98
CA MET A 48 -7.11 5.84 5.82
C MET A 48 -7.43 4.82 6.89
N GLY A 49 -6.42 4.34 7.57
CA GLY A 49 -6.62 3.37 8.63
C GLY A 49 -5.56 3.54 9.69
N SER A 50 -5.32 2.50 10.45
CA SER A 50 -4.29 2.55 11.48
C SER A 50 -3.45 1.27 11.43
N GLY A 51 -2.19 1.41 11.82
CA GLY A 51 -1.29 0.28 11.84
C GLY A 51 -0.97 -0.24 10.44
N VAL A 52 -1.03 0.61 9.43
CA VAL A 52 -0.80 0.20 8.06
C VAL A 52 0.69 0.32 7.73
N THR A 53 1.23 -0.71 7.11
CA THR A 53 2.61 -0.71 6.66
C THR A 53 2.63 -0.88 5.15
N VAL A 54 3.32 0.03 4.46
CA VAL A 54 3.43 -0.03 3.01
C VAL A 54 4.89 0.07 2.61
N HIS A 55 5.30 -0.82 1.74
CA HIS A 55 6.66 -0.82 1.19
C HIS A 55 6.59 -0.84 -0.33
N TRP A 56 7.49 -0.10 -0.96
CA TRP A 56 7.58 -0.08 -2.42
C TRP A 56 9.04 -0.14 -2.85
N LEU A 57 9.25 -0.49 -4.12
CA LEU A 57 10.59 -0.66 -4.66
C LEU A 57 10.99 0.42 -5.65
N GLY A 58 10.04 1.05 -6.28
CA GLY A 58 10.32 2.02 -7.33
C GLY A 58 10.49 3.43 -6.82
N ASP A 59 10.02 4.39 -7.60
CA ASP A 59 10.06 5.79 -7.21
C ASP A 59 9.12 6.05 -6.05
N ASP A 60 9.39 7.14 -5.34
CA ASP A 60 8.55 7.50 -4.21
C ASP A 60 7.18 7.96 -4.70
N PRO A 61 6.11 7.40 -4.15
CA PRO A 61 4.77 7.83 -4.51
C PRO A 61 4.35 9.09 -3.76
N THR A 62 3.27 9.68 -4.23
CA THR A 62 2.61 10.73 -3.47
C THR A 62 1.82 10.07 -2.34
N ILE A 63 2.17 10.38 -1.11
CA ILE A 63 1.60 9.70 0.05
C ILE A 63 0.65 10.65 0.76
N GLN A 64 -0.57 10.18 0.99
CA GLN A 64 -1.53 10.86 1.82
C GLN A 64 -1.90 9.94 2.97
N ASP A 65 -1.50 10.32 4.16
CA ASP A 65 -1.70 9.52 5.35
C ASP A 65 -2.66 10.28 6.26
N THR A 66 -3.90 9.81 6.31
CA THR A 66 -4.91 10.42 7.15
C THR A 66 -5.25 9.57 8.35
N GLY A 67 -4.54 8.46 8.52
CA GLY A 67 -4.75 7.58 9.66
C GLY A 67 -3.71 7.80 10.75
N ALA A 68 -3.47 6.77 11.53
CA ALA A 68 -2.55 6.83 12.65
C ALA A 68 -1.67 5.58 12.68
N ASN A 69 -0.46 5.75 13.22
CA ASN A 69 0.48 4.63 13.39
C ASN A 69 0.78 3.91 12.09
N ASN A 70 0.84 4.66 11.00
CA ASN A 70 1.13 4.10 9.69
C ASN A 70 2.62 4.20 9.42
N THR A 71 3.15 3.19 8.74
CA THR A 71 4.55 3.14 8.37
C THR A 71 4.65 3.00 6.85
N THR A 72 5.42 3.87 6.24
CA THR A 72 5.70 3.77 4.82
C THR A 72 7.20 3.81 4.61
N GLY A 73 7.66 3.08 3.63
CA GLY A 73 9.08 3.05 3.35
C GLY A 73 9.39 2.45 2.00
N LYS A 74 10.55 2.80 1.48
CA LYS A 74 11.02 2.24 0.24
C LYS A 74 11.89 1.04 0.54
N LEU A 75 11.62 -0.06 -0.15
CA LEU A 75 12.43 -1.24 -0.03
C LEU A 75 13.72 -1.07 -0.81
N SER A 76 14.82 -1.48 -0.22
CA SER A 76 16.11 -1.43 -0.89
C SER A 76 16.37 -2.71 -1.66
N GLN A 77 17.02 -2.55 -2.74
CA GLN A 77 17.44 -3.66 -3.56
C GLN A 77 18.91 -3.97 -3.26
#